data_dd44249f2d7633b3bffbc8d9c956377b
#
_entry.id   dd44249f2d7633b3bffbc8d9c956377b
#
_cell.length_a   1.000
_cell.length_b   1.000
_cell.length_c   1.000
_cell.angle_alpha   90.00
_cell.angle_beta   90.00
_cell.angle_gamma   90.00
#
_symmetry.space_group_name_H-M   'P 1'
#
loop_
_entity.id
_entity.type
_entity.pdbx_description
1 polymer ?
#
loop_
_entity_poly.entity_id
_entity_poly.type
_entity_poly.pdbx_seq_one_letter_code
_entity_poly.pdbx_strand_id
1 'polypeptide(L)'
;MQSLRTYLNEDAQGKNLHLEHIEDEILNFGVGGARGSINFLRSLRDMLAGSSRSSINMTVKWDGAPAIFAGIDPSDGKFFVAKKSVFNKTPLLYKSQSDITGDSKLPQTLKNKFGIALREFSKLGITNVLQGDLMFTSAELEADMIDGQRHTTFQPNTIVYAVPQGTPLDAKIKKAKIGVVWHTSYSGRSLPEMRASFGVNISGLRQLSSVWMDDATYQDKTGSASFTKAETDQVTRILSGVGLTFRKIDSTKLSAFLNLQNSLTGKMLGANVKTYVNTKVRAQQKLNSSHASGYIQFVSDKFDSEIGKLKTEKSQTALEKRKKETITLLNSHQQLLSNIFAFMAGIVDAKNMIINKLNSVKSLGTFIRTSNGFKVTTPEGYVAIDRVGGNAVKLVDRMEFSFNNFTAIKAWDK
;
A
#
# COMPACT_ATOMS: atom_id res chain seq x y z
N MET A 1 11.17 -12.91 22.71
CA MET A 1 11.14 -11.98 21.54
C MET A 1 9.75 -11.39 21.50
N GLN A 2 9.60 -10.10 21.77
CA GLN A 2 8.33 -9.43 21.52
C GLN A 2 8.10 -9.42 20.01
N SER A 3 6.95 -9.94 19.57
CA SER A 3 6.60 -10.00 18.15
C SER A 3 6.36 -8.59 17.64
N LEU A 4 6.52 -8.37 16.33
CA LEU A 4 6.11 -7.12 15.63
C LEU A 4 4.66 -6.73 16.01
N ARG A 5 3.82 -7.71 16.34
CA ARG A 5 2.44 -7.58 16.78
C ARG A 5 2.28 -6.68 18.02
N THR A 6 3.21 -6.72 18.97
CA THR A 6 3.15 -5.89 20.19
C THR A 6 3.34 -4.41 19.86
N TYR A 7 4.12 -4.10 18.84
CA TYR A 7 4.40 -2.73 18.42
C TYR A 7 3.39 -2.16 17.41
N LEU A 8 2.71 -3.03 16.63
CA LEU A 8 1.73 -2.62 15.63
C LEU A 8 0.30 -2.56 16.18
N ASN A 9 0.04 -3.16 17.35
CA ASN A 9 -1.32 -3.34 17.90
C ASN A 9 -1.69 -2.43 19.08
N GLU A 10 -0.80 -1.60 19.61
CA GLU A 10 -1.19 -0.76 20.76
C GLU A 10 -2.20 0.33 20.42
N ASP A 11 -2.33 0.74 19.14
CA ASP A 11 -3.31 1.75 18.71
C ASP A 11 -4.38 1.25 17.75
N ALA A 12 -4.36 -0.01 17.35
CA ALA A 12 -5.29 -0.54 16.37
C ALA A 12 -6.07 -1.72 16.91
N GLN A 13 -7.22 -1.47 17.46
CA GLN A 13 -8.27 -2.45 17.74
C GLN A 13 -8.75 -3.15 16.46
N GLY A 14 -7.86 -3.91 15.77
CA GLY A 14 -8.23 -4.73 14.61
C GLY A 14 -8.90 -4.01 13.44
N LYS A 15 -8.94 -2.68 13.46
CA LYS A 15 -9.53 -1.87 12.40
C LYS A 15 -8.62 -1.84 11.18
N ASN A 16 -9.23 -1.81 10.01
CA ASN A 16 -8.59 -1.79 8.70
C ASN A 16 -7.53 -0.67 8.60
N LEU A 17 -6.27 -1.01 8.89
CA LEU A 17 -5.16 -0.08 8.83
C LEU A 17 -4.67 0.05 7.39
N HIS A 18 -4.37 1.28 7.01
CA HIS A 18 -3.65 1.53 5.77
C HIS A 18 -2.24 0.91 5.90
N LEU A 19 -1.90 -0.02 5.00
CA LEU A 19 -0.56 -0.62 5.00
C LEU A 19 0.49 0.46 4.74
N GLU A 20 1.43 0.59 5.67
CA GLU A 20 2.53 1.55 5.61
C GLU A 20 3.72 0.98 4.82
N HIS A 21 4.59 1.86 4.34
CA HIS A 21 5.85 1.45 3.73
C HIS A 21 6.83 0.98 4.81
N ILE A 22 7.55 -0.10 4.54
CA ILE A 22 8.48 -0.70 5.52
C ILE A 22 9.59 0.25 5.96
N GLU A 23 10.03 1.16 5.10
CA GLU A 23 11.01 2.19 5.42
C GLU A 23 10.47 3.26 6.38
N ASP A 24 9.16 3.43 6.47
CA ASP A 24 8.51 4.39 7.36
C ASP A 24 8.33 3.85 8.79
N GLU A 25 8.58 2.57 9.03
CA GLU A 25 8.36 1.92 10.33
C GLU A 25 9.20 2.54 11.47
N ILE A 26 10.38 3.04 11.17
CA ILE A 26 11.18 3.81 12.15
C ILE A 26 10.47 5.09 12.59
N LEU A 27 9.70 5.71 11.70
CA LEU A 27 8.92 6.93 11.99
C LEU A 27 7.61 6.60 12.72
N ASN A 28 7.04 5.42 12.48
CA ASN A 28 5.79 4.98 13.07
C ASN A 28 5.99 4.44 14.50
N PHE A 29 7.04 3.61 14.68
CA PHE A 29 7.23 2.78 15.88
C PHE A 29 8.66 2.88 16.46
N GLY A 30 9.44 3.89 16.07
CA GLY A 30 10.75 4.17 16.61
C GLY A 30 11.73 3.00 16.49
N VAL A 31 12.42 2.70 17.59
CA VAL A 31 13.41 1.60 17.67
C VAL A 31 12.77 0.24 17.37
N GLY A 32 11.54 0.01 17.83
CA GLY A 32 10.80 -1.22 17.56
C GLY A 32 10.52 -1.40 16.07
N GLY A 33 10.01 -0.37 15.41
CA GLY A 33 9.73 -0.38 13.98
C GLY A 33 11.00 -0.55 13.14
N ALA A 34 12.08 0.14 13.48
CA ALA A 34 13.37 -0.02 12.81
C ALA A 34 13.92 -1.46 12.91
N ARG A 35 13.85 -2.05 14.09
CA ARG A 35 14.27 -3.45 14.30
C ARG A 35 13.36 -4.42 13.56
N GLY A 36 12.06 -4.15 13.60
CA GLY A 36 11.05 -4.94 12.89
C GLY A 36 11.30 -4.97 11.39
N SER A 37 11.55 -3.82 10.75
CA SER A 37 11.81 -3.73 9.31
C SER A 37 13.07 -4.47 8.88
N ILE A 38 14.17 -4.40 9.65
CA ILE A 38 15.39 -5.19 9.38
C ILE A 38 15.09 -6.69 9.43
N ASN A 39 14.45 -7.15 10.51
CA ASN A 39 14.18 -8.58 10.70
C ASN A 39 13.22 -9.13 9.66
N PHE A 40 12.23 -8.32 9.28
CA PHE A 40 11.29 -8.68 8.23
C PHE A 40 11.95 -8.88 6.87
N LEU A 41 12.83 -7.95 6.44
CA LEU A 41 13.58 -8.08 5.19
C LEU A 41 14.59 -9.24 5.24
N ARG A 42 15.16 -9.56 6.41
CA ARG A 42 15.98 -10.77 6.60
C ARG A 42 15.16 -12.04 6.37
N SER A 43 13.96 -12.11 6.93
CA SER A 43 13.07 -13.26 6.75
C SER A 43 12.64 -13.43 5.29
N LEU A 44 12.40 -12.32 4.57
CA LEU A 44 12.12 -12.35 3.12
C LEU A 44 13.33 -12.83 2.31
N ARG A 45 14.52 -12.33 2.63
CA ARG A 45 15.77 -12.82 2.02
C ARG A 45 15.92 -14.33 2.22
N ASP A 46 15.71 -14.81 3.44
CA ASP A 46 15.88 -16.23 3.78
C ASP A 46 14.82 -17.11 3.07
N MET A 47 13.59 -16.61 2.95
CA MET A 47 12.55 -17.26 2.15
C MET A 47 12.97 -17.39 0.68
N LEU A 48 13.43 -16.31 0.06
CA LEU A 48 13.88 -16.29 -1.33
C LEU A 48 15.18 -17.08 -1.53
N ALA A 49 15.98 -17.27 -0.49
CA ALA A 49 17.16 -18.16 -0.50
C ALA A 49 16.80 -19.64 -0.31
N GLY A 50 15.52 -20.02 -0.27
CA GLY A 50 15.07 -21.40 -0.14
C GLY A 50 15.02 -21.92 1.29
N SER A 51 15.05 -21.06 2.31
CA SER A 51 14.90 -21.48 3.71
C SER A 51 13.46 -21.90 3.99
N SER A 52 13.25 -23.18 4.28
CA SER A 52 11.94 -23.76 4.64
C SER A 52 11.36 -23.25 5.98
N ARG A 53 12.14 -22.47 6.74
CA ARG A 53 11.76 -21.94 8.05
C ARG A 53 11.09 -20.56 7.98
N SER A 54 10.95 -19.99 6.79
CA SER A 54 10.30 -18.68 6.66
C SER A 54 8.79 -18.81 6.88
N SER A 55 8.25 -17.98 7.79
CA SER A 55 6.82 -17.89 8.10
C SER A 55 6.09 -16.85 7.22
N ILE A 56 6.75 -16.32 6.17
CA ILE A 56 6.20 -15.22 5.38
C ILE A 56 5.43 -15.72 4.18
N ASN A 57 4.21 -15.22 4.01
CA ASN A 57 3.44 -15.30 2.77
C ASN A 57 3.61 -14.02 1.97
N MET A 58 3.71 -14.15 0.67
CA MET A 58 3.74 -13.02 -0.25
C MET A 58 2.43 -12.94 -1.01
N THR A 59 1.92 -11.73 -1.15
CA THR A 59 0.81 -11.44 -2.06
C THR A 59 1.20 -10.33 -3.02
N VAL A 60 0.72 -10.39 -4.26
CA VAL A 60 0.85 -9.31 -5.23
C VAL A 60 -0.11 -8.20 -4.83
N LYS A 61 0.38 -6.96 -4.80
CA LYS A 61 -0.49 -5.81 -4.62
C LYS A 61 -0.97 -5.34 -5.97
N TRP A 62 -2.25 -5.55 -6.24
CA TRP A 62 -2.92 -5.09 -7.45
C TRP A 62 -3.30 -3.61 -7.32
N ASP A 63 -3.20 -2.88 -8.41
CA ASP A 63 -3.62 -1.47 -8.50
C ASP A 63 -5.11 -1.37 -8.89
N GLY A 64 -5.97 -2.00 -8.10
CA GLY A 64 -7.40 -2.01 -8.33
C GLY A 64 -8.12 -0.81 -7.69
N ALA A 65 -9.26 -0.41 -8.27
CA ALA A 65 -10.11 0.64 -7.72
C ALA A 65 -11.58 0.50 -8.20
N PRO A 66 -12.54 0.80 -7.33
CA PRO A 66 -12.40 1.05 -5.90
C PRO A 66 -12.15 -0.23 -5.09
N ALA A 67 -11.66 -0.09 -3.87
CA ALA A 67 -11.72 -1.18 -2.90
C ALA A 67 -13.18 -1.47 -2.57
N ILE A 68 -13.53 -2.76 -2.56
CA ILE A 68 -14.88 -3.24 -2.28
C ILE A 68 -14.88 -4.23 -1.13
N PHE A 69 -15.90 -4.14 -0.31
CA PHE A 69 -16.21 -5.13 0.73
C PHE A 69 -17.48 -5.86 0.34
N ALA A 70 -17.50 -7.18 0.49
CA ALA A 70 -18.65 -8.01 0.17
C ALA A 70 -18.76 -9.14 1.19
N GLY A 71 -19.96 -9.43 1.65
CA GLY A 71 -20.17 -10.50 2.62
C GLY A 71 -21.56 -10.53 3.24
N ILE A 72 -21.67 -11.24 4.36
CA ILE A 72 -22.91 -11.37 5.12
C ILE A 72 -22.86 -10.44 6.33
N ASP A 73 -23.88 -9.61 6.50
CA ASP A 73 -24.03 -8.81 7.71
C ASP A 73 -24.42 -9.72 8.88
N PRO A 74 -23.61 -9.79 9.95
CA PRO A 74 -23.92 -10.64 11.10
C PRO A 74 -25.23 -10.26 11.83
N SER A 75 -25.70 -9.02 11.64
CA SER A 75 -26.89 -8.53 12.36
C SER A 75 -28.21 -9.04 11.79
N ASP A 76 -28.26 -9.28 10.46
CA ASP A 76 -29.53 -9.70 9.80
C ASP A 76 -29.36 -10.83 8.78
N GLY A 77 -28.14 -11.34 8.60
CA GLY A 77 -27.83 -12.46 7.70
C GLY A 77 -27.93 -12.11 6.21
N LYS A 78 -28.10 -10.83 5.84
CA LYS A 78 -28.23 -10.43 4.44
C LYS A 78 -26.88 -10.16 3.81
N PHE A 79 -26.76 -10.53 2.53
CA PHE A 79 -25.61 -10.19 1.74
C PHE A 79 -25.57 -8.68 1.45
N PHE A 80 -24.37 -8.11 1.51
CA PHE A 80 -24.12 -6.71 1.18
C PHE A 80 -22.86 -6.51 0.36
N VAL A 81 -22.76 -5.36 -0.30
CA VAL A 81 -21.51 -4.76 -0.74
C VAL A 81 -21.34 -3.39 -0.09
N ALA A 82 -20.10 -2.96 0.14
CA ALA A 82 -19.82 -1.71 0.83
C ALA A 82 -18.47 -1.11 0.42
N LYS A 83 -18.29 0.15 0.78
CA LYS A 83 -17.00 0.85 0.77
C LYS A 83 -16.27 0.67 2.11
N LYS A 84 -15.11 1.30 2.24
CA LYS A 84 -14.27 1.27 3.46
C LYS A 84 -15.02 1.67 4.75
N SER A 85 -16.13 2.39 4.64
CA SER A 85 -16.99 2.78 5.77
C SER A 85 -17.72 1.60 6.46
N VAL A 86 -17.58 0.37 5.96
CA VAL A 86 -18.23 -0.85 6.50
C VAL A 86 -17.95 -1.08 7.98
N PHE A 87 -16.81 -0.65 8.51
CA PHE A 87 -16.42 -0.82 9.91
C PHE A 87 -16.65 0.43 10.78
N ASN A 88 -17.33 1.44 10.25
CA ASN A 88 -17.69 2.61 11.03
C ASN A 88 -18.78 2.24 12.07
N LYS A 89 -18.92 3.05 13.11
CA LYS A 89 -19.99 2.89 14.12
C LYS A 89 -21.38 2.81 13.49
N THR A 90 -21.60 3.54 12.39
CA THR A 90 -22.78 3.46 11.55
C THR A 90 -22.34 3.09 10.14
N PRO A 91 -22.29 1.79 9.81
CA PRO A 91 -21.81 1.33 8.51
C PRO A 91 -22.83 1.64 7.40
N LEU A 92 -22.32 2.04 6.23
CA LEU A 92 -23.12 2.19 5.03
C LEU A 92 -23.01 0.89 4.22
N LEU A 93 -24.09 0.11 4.20
CA LEU A 93 -24.17 -1.19 3.51
C LEU A 93 -25.19 -1.09 2.38
N TYR A 94 -24.86 -1.62 1.23
CA TYR A 94 -25.77 -1.76 0.11
C TYR A 94 -26.24 -3.22 0.04
N LYS A 95 -27.46 -3.49 0.51
CA LYS A 95 -28.09 -4.83 0.54
C LYS A 95 -29.07 -5.03 -0.60
N SER A 96 -29.47 -3.92 -1.25
CA SER A 96 -30.40 -3.90 -2.38
C SER A 96 -29.97 -2.88 -3.45
N GLN A 97 -30.54 -3.00 -4.64
CA GLN A 97 -30.33 -2.02 -5.69
C GLN A 97 -30.86 -0.63 -5.30
N SER A 98 -31.94 -0.58 -4.50
CA SER A 98 -32.50 0.68 -3.99
C SER A 98 -31.55 1.40 -3.04
N ASP A 99 -30.78 0.67 -2.21
CA ASP A 99 -29.77 1.30 -1.34
C ASP A 99 -28.69 2.00 -2.15
N ILE A 100 -28.26 1.36 -3.26
CA ILE A 100 -27.26 1.93 -4.16
C ILE A 100 -27.79 3.17 -4.89
N THR A 101 -28.99 3.08 -5.46
CA THR A 101 -29.59 4.18 -6.23
C THR A 101 -29.98 5.35 -5.33
N GLY A 102 -30.38 5.09 -4.09
CA GLY A 102 -30.77 6.09 -3.08
C GLY A 102 -29.59 6.87 -2.48
N ASP A 103 -28.35 6.37 -2.59
CA ASP A 103 -27.18 7.11 -2.11
C ASP A 103 -26.83 8.27 -3.08
N SER A 104 -27.27 9.49 -2.74
CA SER A 104 -26.99 10.70 -3.52
C SER A 104 -25.51 11.08 -3.59
N LYS A 105 -24.68 10.57 -2.65
CA LYS A 105 -23.23 10.84 -2.60
C LYS A 105 -22.40 9.85 -3.42
N LEU A 106 -23.03 8.79 -3.92
CA LEU A 106 -22.34 7.79 -4.73
C LEU A 106 -22.40 8.20 -6.22
N PRO A 107 -21.24 8.44 -6.88
CA PRO A 107 -21.20 8.74 -8.30
C PRO A 107 -21.87 7.64 -9.15
N GLN A 108 -22.47 8.00 -10.29
CA GLN A 108 -23.20 7.05 -11.15
C GLN A 108 -22.34 5.88 -11.63
N THR A 109 -21.05 6.14 -11.93
CA THR A 109 -20.09 5.10 -12.31
C THR A 109 -19.90 4.05 -11.19
N LEU A 110 -19.82 4.51 -9.95
CA LEU A 110 -19.73 3.61 -8.78
C LEU A 110 -21.07 2.91 -8.49
N LYS A 111 -22.23 3.57 -8.70
CA LYS A 111 -23.54 2.90 -8.60
C LYS A 111 -23.63 1.71 -9.54
N ASN A 112 -23.16 1.87 -10.78
CA ASN A 112 -23.13 0.80 -11.76
C ASN A 112 -22.24 -0.36 -11.32
N LYS A 113 -20.99 -0.07 -10.88
CA LYS A 113 -20.05 -1.09 -10.39
C LYS A 113 -20.62 -1.83 -9.18
N PHE A 114 -21.14 -1.12 -8.18
CA PHE A 114 -21.71 -1.72 -6.97
C PHE A 114 -22.98 -2.53 -7.25
N GLY A 115 -23.81 -2.10 -8.21
CA GLY A 115 -24.99 -2.87 -8.64
C GLY A 115 -24.61 -4.19 -9.32
N ILE A 116 -23.55 -4.19 -10.15
CA ILE A 116 -23.02 -5.44 -10.73
C ILE A 116 -22.43 -6.31 -9.63
N ALA A 117 -21.61 -5.73 -8.74
CA ALA A 117 -20.99 -6.45 -7.65
C ALA A 117 -22.02 -7.09 -6.70
N LEU A 118 -23.04 -6.35 -6.27
CA LEU A 118 -24.10 -6.88 -5.41
C LEU A 118 -24.78 -8.10 -6.05
N ARG A 119 -25.15 -8.00 -7.32
CA ARG A 119 -25.84 -9.07 -8.08
C ARG A 119 -24.94 -10.29 -8.31
N GLU A 120 -23.67 -10.10 -8.64
CA GLU A 120 -22.79 -11.20 -9.02
C GLU A 120 -22.09 -11.81 -7.80
N PHE A 121 -21.64 -11.01 -6.83
CA PHE A 121 -20.91 -11.52 -5.66
C PHE A 121 -21.80 -12.25 -4.66
N SER A 122 -23.10 -11.91 -4.57
CA SER A 122 -24.06 -12.66 -3.74
C SER A 122 -24.17 -14.14 -4.10
N LYS A 123 -23.75 -14.51 -5.32
CA LYS A 123 -23.79 -15.89 -5.81
C LYS A 123 -22.51 -16.69 -5.49
N LEU A 124 -21.44 -16.02 -5.03
CA LEU A 124 -20.12 -16.64 -4.80
C LEU A 124 -20.08 -17.55 -3.57
N GLY A 125 -21.07 -17.45 -2.67
CA GLY A 125 -21.07 -18.24 -1.43
C GLY A 125 -20.13 -17.67 -0.36
N ILE A 126 -19.91 -16.37 -0.35
CA ILE A 126 -19.12 -15.69 0.68
C ILE A 126 -19.88 -15.78 2.02
N THR A 127 -19.25 -16.33 3.05
CA THR A 127 -19.84 -16.52 4.39
C THR A 127 -19.37 -15.49 5.41
N ASN A 128 -18.17 -14.94 5.22
CA ASN A 128 -17.57 -13.86 6.02
C ASN A 128 -17.68 -12.54 5.25
N VAL A 129 -16.91 -11.54 5.66
CA VAL A 129 -16.72 -10.32 4.87
C VAL A 129 -15.36 -10.39 4.19
N LEU A 130 -15.35 -10.24 2.88
CA LEU A 130 -14.13 -10.15 2.07
C LEU A 130 -13.90 -8.72 1.63
N GLN A 131 -12.63 -8.32 1.58
CA GLN A 131 -12.18 -7.11 0.92
C GLN A 131 -11.36 -7.48 -0.31
N GLY A 132 -11.65 -6.80 -1.39
CA GLY A 132 -10.88 -6.90 -2.61
C GLY A 132 -10.83 -5.56 -3.35
N ASP A 133 -10.08 -5.56 -4.43
CA ASP A 133 -9.98 -4.43 -5.35
C ASP A 133 -10.70 -4.77 -6.64
N LEU A 134 -11.61 -3.90 -7.09
CA LEU A 134 -12.27 -4.07 -8.38
C LEU A 134 -11.27 -3.80 -9.50
N MET A 135 -11.21 -4.72 -10.44
CA MET A 135 -10.28 -4.65 -11.56
C MET A 135 -10.94 -4.10 -12.82
N PHE A 136 -12.16 -4.54 -13.11
CA PHE A 136 -12.92 -4.09 -14.25
C PHE A 136 -14.40 -4.46 -14.14
N THR A 137 -15.22 -3.79 -14.90
CA THR A 137 -16.51 -4.31 -15.38
C THR A 137 -16.41 -4.60 -16.89
N SER A 138 -17.30 -5.41 -17.43
CA SER A 138 -17.26 -5.75 -18.88
C SER A 138 -17.29 -4.52 -19.80
N ALA A 139 -17.87 -3.40 -19.32
CA ALA A 139 -17.90 -2.14 -20.06
C ALA A 139 -16.57 -1.37 -20.09
N GLU A 140 -15.62 -1.76 -19.25
CA GLU A 140 -14.30 -1.13 -19.12
C GLU A 140 -13.18 -1.94 -19.81
N LEU A 141 -13.54 -3.04 -20.47
CA LEU A 141 -12.58 -3.81 -21.25
C LEU A 141 -12.33 -3.12 -22.58
N GLU A 142 -11.07 -2.88 -22.90
CA GLU A 142 -10.62 -2.31 -24.17
C GLU A 142 -9.80 -3.34 -24.98
N ALA A 143 -9.60 -3.08 -26.24
CA ALA A 143 -8.73 -3.85 -27.13
C ALA A 143 -7.60 -2.96 -27.63
N ASP A 144 -6.39 -3.23 -27.20
CA ASP A 144 -5.20 -2.45 -27.52
C ASP A 144 -4.15 -3.26 -28.28
N MET A 145 -3.38 -2.57 -29.11
CA MET A 145 -2.15 -3.12 -29.71
C MET A 145 -0.96 -2.76 -28.83
N ILE A 146 -0.25 -3.75 -28.33
CA ILE A 146 0.96 -3.58 -27.51
C ILE A 146 2.04 -4.46 -28.12
N ASP A 147 3.15 -3.85 -28.48
CA ASP A 147 4.31 -4.51 -29.10
C ASP A 147 3.92 -5.40 -30.33
N GLY A 148 2.98 -4.91 -31.15
CA GLY A 148 2.50 -5.61 -32.35
C GLY A 148 1.53 -6.75 -32.11
N GLN A 149 1.13 -7.00 -30.85
CA GLN A 149 0.16 -8.04 -30.48
C GLN A 149 -1.13 -7.42 -29.93
N ARG A 150 -2.28 -7.99 -30.30
CA ARG A 150 -3.59 -7.60 -29.75
C ARG A 150 -3.76 -8.10 -28.32
N HIS A 151 -4.17 -7.19 -27.42
CA HIS A 151 -4.46 -7.48 -26.02
C HIS A 151 -5.87 -7.05 -25.66
N THR A 152 -6.48 -7.76 -24.72
CA THR A 152 -7.59 -7.24 -23.94
C THR A 152 -7.01 -6.52 -22.73
N THR A 153 -7.38 -5.25 -22.55
CA THR A 153 -6.84 -4.39 -21.51
C THR A 153 -7.92 -3.87 -20.58
N PHE A 154 -7.54 -3.55 -19.38
CA PHE A 154 -8.36 -2.84 -18.39
C PHE A 154 -7.46 -2.01 -17.49
N GLN A 155 -7.95 -0.83 -17.10
CA GLN A 155 -7.22 0.12 -16.28
C GLN A 155 -8.07 0.52 -15.08
N PRO A 156 -7.98 -0.22 -13.93
CA PRO A 156 -8.77 0.12 -12.75
C PRO A 156 -8.33 1.43 -12.09
N ASN A 157 -7.05 1.75 -12.09
CA ASN A 157 -6.45 2.96 -11.52
C ASN A 157 -5.32 3.49 -12.41
N THR A 158 -4.07 3.35 -12.01
CA THR A 158 -2.89 3.86 -12.75
C THR A 158 -2.32 2.82 -13.70
N ILE A 159 -2.32 1.55 -13.29
CA ILE A 159 -1.75 0.45 -14.08
C ILE A 159 -2.77 -0.07 -15.09
N VAL A 160 -2.33 -0.21 -16.33
CA VAL A 160 -3.03 -0.97 -17.36
C VAL A 160 -2.60 -2.42 -17.29
N TYR A 161 -3.57 -3.31 -17.12
CA TYR A 161 -3.37 -4.75 -17.19
C TYR A 161 -3.71 -5.23 -18.61
N ALA A 162 -2.82 -6.01 -19.19
CA ALA A 162 -2.96 -6.47 -20.56
C ALA A 162 -2.86 -7.99 -20.65
N VAL A 163 -3.81 -8.61 -21.34
CA VAL A 163 -3.88 -10.04 -21.58
C VAL A 163 -3.85 -10.30 -23.08
N PRO A 164 -2.91 -11.10 -23.59
CA PRO A 164 -2.87 -11.43 -25.01
C PRO A 164 -4.20 -12.05 -25.45
N GLN A 165 -4.78 -11.55 -26.55
CA GLN A 165 -6.03 -12.08 -27.08
C GLN A 165 -5.86 -13.53 -27.57
N GLY A 166 -6.93 -14.30 -27.44
CA GLY A 166 -6.94 -15.72 -27.82
C GLY A 166 -6.42 -16.68 -26.74
N THR A 167 -5.94 -16.16 -25.58
CA THR A 167 -5.52 -17.03 -24.48
C THR A 167 -6.71 -17.50 -23.65
N PRO A 168 -6.58 -18.63 -22.88
CA PRO A 168 -7.62 -19.05 -21.95
C PRO A 168 -8.00 -18.00 -20.91
N LEU A 169 -7.05 -17.15 -20.49
CA LEU A 169 -7.30 -16.04 -19.57
C LEU A 169 -8.11 -14.93 -20.23
N ASP A 170 -7.79 -14.56 -21.47
CA ASP A 170 -8.57 -13.62 -22.28
C ASP A 170 -10.03 -14.05 -22.41
N ALA A 171 -10.26 -15.34 -22.71
CA ALA A 171 -11.59 -15.89 -22.80
C ALA A 171 -12.38 -15.82 -21.50
N LYS A 172 -11.71 -16.02 -20.34
CA LYS A 172 -12.34 -15.87 -19.02
C LYS A 172 -12.69 -14.41 -18.71
N ILE A 173 -11.78 -13.48 -18.98
CA ILE A 173 -11.98 -12.04 -18.73
C ILE A 173 -13.11 -11.50 -19.58
N LYS A 174 -13.16 -11.83 -20.88
CA LYS A 174 -14.23 -11.39 -21.79
C LYS A 174 -15.63 -11.90 -21.43
N LYS A 175 -15.73 -13.08 -20.80
CA LYS A 175 -17.01 -13.62 -20.32
C LYS A 175 -17.47 -13.00 -19.01
N ALA A 176 -16.56 -12.44 -18.22
CA ALA A 176 -16.88 -11.89 -16.92
C ALA A 176 -17.59 -10.53 -17.05
N LYS A 177 -18.60 -10.32 -16.22
CA LYS A 177 -19.27 -9.02 -16.05
C LYS A 177 -18.50 -8.10 -15.12
N ILE A 178 -17.68 -8.68 -14.24
CA ILE A 178 -16.90 -7.98 -13.23
C ILE A 178 -15.64 -8.79 -12.88
N GLY A 179 -14.54 -8.08 -12.66
CA GLY A 179 -13.29 -8.64 -12.17
C GLY A 179 -12.94 -8.10 -10.79
N VAL A 180 -12.45 -8.96 -9.90
CA VAL A 180 -12.03 -8.62 -8.54
C VAL A 180 -10.82 -9.44 -8.11
N VAL A 181 -9.92 -8.80 -7.35
CA VAL A 181 -8.84 -9.50 -6.63
C VAL A 181 -9.10 -9.41 -5.14
N TRP A 182 -9.34 -10.56 -4.51
CA TRP A 182 -9.59 -10.66 -3.08
C TRP A 182 -8.27 -10.74 -2.31
N HIS A 183 -8.12 -9.97 -1.23
CA HIS A 183 -6.85 -9.94 -0.48
C HIS A 183 -7.00 -10.02 1.04
N THR A 184 -8.18 -9.71 1.62
CA THR A 184 -8.37 -9.71 3.07
C THR A 184 -9.74 -10.30 3.41
N SER A 185 -9.79 -11.15 4.41
CA SER A 185 -11.02 -11.64 5.02
C SER A 185 -11.22 -11.05 6.41
N TYR A 186 -12.46 -10.85 6.78
CA TYR A 186 -12.84 -10.31 8.09
C TYR A 186 -13.83 -11.25 8.77
N SER A 187 -13.61 -11.51 10.04
CA SER A 187 -14.46 -12.35 10.88
C SER A 187 -14.67 -11.71 12.24
N GLY A 188 -15.89 -11.85 12.78
CA GLY A 188 -16.29 -11.27 14.06
C GLY A 188 -17.79 -11.38 14.27
N ARG A 189 -18.26 -11.09 15.47
CA ARG A 189 -19.68 -11.15 15.83
C ARG A 189 -20.48 -9.95 15.33
N SER A 190 -19.83 -8.82 15.12
CA SER A 190 -20.41 -7.59 14.57
C SER A 190 -19.42 -6.91 13.65
N LEU A 191 -19.87 -6.13 12.66
CA LEU A 191 -18.99 -5.43 11.71
C LEU A 191 -17.92 -4.56 12.40
N PRO A 192 -18.22 -3.76 13.45
CA PRO A 192 -17.19 -2.97 14.13
C PRO A 192 -16.13 -3.80 14.87
N GLU A 193 -16.44 -5.04 15.24
CA GLU A 193 -15.55 -5.94 15.99
C GLU A 193 -14.80 -6.93 15.11
N MET A 194 -15.06 -6.91 13.80
CA MET A 194 -14.38 -7.81 12.88
C MET A 194 -12.88 -7.59 12.86
N ARG A 195 -12.16 -8.71 12.81
CA ARG A 195 -10.69 -8.76 12.71
C ARG A 195 -10.30 -9.17 11.30
N ALA A 196 -9.32 -8.46 10.77
CA ALA A 196 -8.73 -8.75 9.47
C ALA A 196 -7.80 -9.97 9.51
N SER A 197 -7.90 -10.80 8.49
CA SER A 197 -6.92 -11.82 8.15
C SER A 197 -6.48 -11.61 6.71
N PHE A 198 -5.19 -11.46 6.49
CA PHE A 198 -4.65 -11.24 5.16
C PHE A 198 -4.54 -12.57 4.38
N GLY A 199 -4.76 -12.47 3.07
CA GLY A 199 -4.86 -13.64 2.20
C GLY A 199 -6.27 -14.22 2.20
N VAL A 200 -6.80 -14.48 1.01
CA VAL A 200 -8.13 -15.10 0.81
C VAL A 200 -7.95 -16.35 -0.01
N ASN A 201 -8.41 -17.48 0.52
CA ASN A 201 -8.49 -18.71 -0.29
C ASN A 201 -9.77 -18.67 -1.12
N ILE A 202 -9.64 -18.35 -2.41
CA ILE A 202 -10.78 -18.28 -3.34
C ILE A 202 -11.27 -19.65 -3.82
N SER A 203 -10.56 -20.74 -3.52
CA SER A 203 -10.99 -22.09 -3.93
C SER A 203 -12.28 -22.53 -3.24
N GLY A 204 -12.61 -21.96 -2.08
CA GLY A 204 -13.87 -22.16 -1.38
C GLY A 204 -15.06 -21.38 -1.95
N LEU A 205 -14.82 -20.44 -2.86
CA LEU A 205 -15.86 -19.65 -3.50
C LEU A 205 -16.37 -20.34 -4.77
N ARG A 206 -17.65 -20.15 -5.08
CA ARG A 206 -18.23 -20.66 -6.33
C ARG A 206 -17.59 -19.99 -7.53
N GLN A 207 -17.06 -20.79 -8.45
CA GLN A 207 -16.46 -20.31 -9.69
C GLN A 207 -17.56 -20.04 -10.72
N LEU A 208 -17.80 -18.76 -11.03
CA LEU A 208 -18.81 -18.31 -11.97
C LEU A 208 -18.15 -17.69 -13.21
N SER A 209 -18.64 -18.01 -14.40
CA SER A 209 -18.13 -17.40 -15.64
C SER A 209 -18.42 -15.88 -15.73
N SER A 210 -19.39 -15.39 -14.94
CA SER A 210 -19.73 -13.96 -14.89
C SER A 210 -18.83 -13.16 -13.94
N VAL A 211 -17.97 -13.81 -13.16
CA VAL A 211 -17.02 -13.17 -12.24
C VAL A 211 -15.62 -13.70 -12.52
N TRP A 212 -14.74 -12.84 -12.99
CA TRP A 212 -13.32 -13.12 -12.93
C TRP A 212 -12.83 -12.75 -11.54
N MET A 213 -12.19 -13.69 -10.86
CA MET A 213 -11.58 -13.43 -9.56
C MET A 213 -10.22 -14.10 -9.46
N ASP A 214 -9.34 -13.43 -8.75
CA ASP A 214 -8.05 -13.96 -8.35
C ASP A 214 -7.86 -13.69 -6.86
N ASP A 215 -6.97 -14.44 -6.23
CA ASP A 215 -6.46 -14.07 -4.92
C ASP A 215 -5.16 -13.29 -5.11
N ALA A 216 -4.83 -12.47 -4.13
CA ALA A 216 -3.59 -11.71 -4.16
C ALA A 216 -2.36 -12.58 -3.85
N THR A 217 -2.50 -13.90 -3.71
CA THR A 217 -1.39 -14.78 -3.31
C THR A 217 -0.33 -14.83 -4.42
N TYR A 218 0.90 -14.51 -4.04
CA TYR A 218 2.03 -14.67 -4.95
C TYR A 218 2.29 -16.16 -5.15
N GLN A 219 2.11 -16.63 -6.38
CA GLN A 219 2.43 -18.00 -6.78
C GLN A 219 3.61 -17.96 -7.75
N ASP A 220 4.73 -18.52 -7.36
CA ASP A 220 5.82 -18.82 -8.27
C ASP A 220 5.44 -20.03 -9.15
N LYS A 221 4.87 -19.72 -10.31
CA LYS A 221 4.48 -20.76 -11.28
C LYS A 221 5.67 -21.28 -12.10
N THR A 222 6.82 -20.64 -12.01
CA THR A 222 8.01 -20.98 -12.79
C THR A 222 9.15 -21.58 -11.98
N GLY A 223 9.04 -21.57 -10.63
CA GLY A 223 10.08 -22.05 -9.72
C GLY A 223 11.36 -21.22 -9.69
N SER A 224 11.31 -19.98 -10.21
CA SER A 224 12.51 -19.17 -10.47
C SER A 224 12.68 -17.94 -9.60
N ALA A 225 11.76 -17.62 -8.69
CA ALA A 225 11.89 -16.48 -7.77
C ALA A 225 12.77 -16.80 -6.55
N SER A 226 13.84 -17.57 -6.73
CA SER A 226 14.81 -17.85 -5.67
C SER A 226 16.07 -17.01 -5.85
N PHE A 227 16.58 -16.46 -4.75
CA PHE A 227 17.87 -15.79 -4.74
C PHE A 227 19.01 -16.75 -5.00
N THR A 228 19.94 -16.34 -5.86
CA THR A 228 21.26 -16.94 -5.93
C THR A 228 22.05 -16.62 -4.65
N LYS A 229 23.15 -17.36 -4.42
CA LYS A 229 24.06 -17.04 -3.31
C LYS A 229 24.56 -15.60 -3.37
N ALA A 230 24.92 -15.10 -4.56
CA ALA A 230 25.42 -13.74 -4.74
C ALA A 230 24.35 -12.68 -4.38
N GLU A 231 23.09 -12.86 -4.78
CA GLU A 231 21.97 -11.98 -4.43
C GLU A 231 21.69 -12.02 -2.91
N THR A 232 21.71 -13.21 -2.32
CA THR A 232 21.56 -13.39 -0.85
C THR A 232 22.66 -12.64 -0.10
N ASP A 233 23.91 -12.79 -0.52
CA ASP A 233 25.06 -12.12 0.08
C ASP A 233 24.96 -10.59 -0.08
N GLN A 234 24.43 -10.11 -1.21
CA GLN A 234 24.25 -8.68 -1.46
C GLN A 234 23.18 -8.07 -0.53
N VAL A 235 22.01 -8.70 -0.41
CA VAL A 235 20.97 -8.25 0.53
C VAL A 235 21.49 -8.30 1.96
N THR A 236 22.26 -9.32 2.30
CA THR A 236 22.89 -9.47 3.62
C THR A 236 23.84 -8.32 3.93
N ARG A 237 24.68 -7.92 2.98
CA ARG A 237 25.59 -6.76 3.14
C ARG A 237 24.81 -5.47 3.36
N ILE A 238 23.78 -5.22 2.56
CA ILE A 238 22.92 -4.02 2.72
C ILE A 238 22.31 -4.01 4.11
N LEU A 239 21.64 -5.08 4.52
CA LEU A 239 20.98 -5.16 5.83
C LEU A 239 21.97 -5.10 7.00
N SER A 240 23.21 -5.55 6.82
CA SER A 240 24.29 -5.38 7.81
C SER A 240 24.68 -3.90 7.95
N GLY A 241 24.82 -3.18 6.83
CA GLY A 241 25.04 -1.73 6.81
C GLY A 241 23.91 -0.95 7.48
N VAL A 242 22.67 -1.32 7.18
CA VAL A 242 21.48 -0.75 7.86
C VAL A 242 21.55 -0.99 9.36
N GLY A 243 21.93 -2.18 9.80
CA GLY A 243 22.13 -2.51 11.22
C GLY A 243 23.21 -1.65 11.90
N LEU A 244 24.31 -1.36 11.19
CA LEU A 244 25.36 -0.45 11.68
C LEU A 244 24.85 0.99 11.80
N THR A 245 24.09 1.47 10.83
CA THR A 245 23.44 2.80 10.87
C THR A 245 22.43 2.88 12.03
N PHE A 246 21.63 1.84 12.20
CA PHE A 246 20.65 1.75 13.31
C PHE A 246 21.30 1.86 14.69
N ARG A 247 22.48 1.28 14.90
CA ARG A 247 23.21 1.40 16.17
C ARG A 247 23.66 2.83 16.49
N LYS A 248 23.77 3.71 15.50
CA LYS A 248 24.11 5.13 15.68
C LYS A 248 22.90 5.99 16.07
N ILE A 249 21.69 5.43 16.06
CA ILE A 249 20.46 6.13 16.40
C ILE A 249 20.23 6.03 17.91
N ASP A 250 20.35 7.16 18.59
CA ASP A 250 20.02 7.28 20.00
C ASP A 250 18.51 7.16 20.20
N SER A 251 18.09 6.23 21.02
CA SER A 251 16.67 5.91 21.26
C SER A 251 15.90 7.04 21.94
N THR A 252 16.54 7.76 22.87
CA THR A 252 15.92 8.87 23.58
C THR A 252 15.69 10.06 22.65
N LYS A 253 16.73 10.41 21.87
CA LYS A 253 16.61 11.48 20.87
C LYS A 253 15.61 11.12 19.78
N LEU A 254 15.55 9.85 19.34
CA LEU A 254 14.56 9.38 18.40
C LEU A 254 13.13 9.55 18.95
N SER A 255 12.88 9.16 20.20
CA SER A 255 11.56 9.31 20.82
C SER A 255 11.14 10.78 20.92
N ALA A 256 12.06 11.66 21.33
CA ALA A 256 11.81 13.11 21.36
C ALA A 256 11.51 13.68 19.97
N PHE A 257 12.26 13.23 18.95
CA PHE A 257 12.02 13.61 17.56
C PHE A 257 10.66 13.13 17.04
N LEU A 258 10.25 11.90 17.35
CA LEU A 258 8.94 11.37 16.92
C LEU A 258 7.78 12.15 17.57
N ASN A 259 7.91 12.57 18.83
CA ASN A 259 6.94 13.44 19.48
C ASN A 259 6.84 14.81 18.74
N LEU A 260 7.99 15.38 18.33
CA LEU A 260 7.99 16.59 17.51
C LEU A 260 7.27 16.36 16.18
N GLN A 261 7.49 15.22 15.51
CA GLN A 261 6.82 14.88 14.25
C GLN A 261 5.29 14.93 14.36
N ASN A 262 4.73 14.44 15.47
CA ASN A 262 3.29 14.53 15.73
C ASN A 262 2.79 15.98 15.74
N SER A 263 3.57 16.89 16.30
CA SER A 263 3.24 18.33 16.33
C SER A 263 3.33 19.02 14.96
N LEU A 264 4.14 18.46 14.05
CA LEU A 264 4.33 18.95 12.68
C LEU A 264 3.34 18.34 11.67
N THR A 265 2.58 17.31 12.06
CA THR A 265 1.64 16.59 11.19
C THR A 265 0.29 17.29 11.05
N GLY A 266 -0.08 18.20 11.98
CA GLY A 266 -1.39 18.84 12.01
C GLY A 266 -1.73 19.63 10.74
N LYS A 267 -3.03 19.90 10.55
CA LYS A 267 -3.60 20.56 9.35
C LYS A 267 -2.93 21.89 8.96
N MET A 268 -2.29 22.58 9.92
CA MET A 268 -1.63 23.86 9.67
C MET A 268 -0.27 23.73 8.98
N LEU A 269 0.57 22.73 9.31
CA LEU A 269 1.95 22.69 8.82
C LEU A 269 2.19 21.60 7.78
N GLY A 270 1.71 20.36 8.02
CA GLY A 270 1.98 19.23 7.12
C GLY A 270 3.47 19.03 6.84
N ALA A 271 4.32 19.27 7.84
CA ALA A 271 5.79 19.35 7.70
C ALA A 271 6.53 18.15 8.29
N ASN A 272 5.87 16.99 8.37
CA ASN A 272 6.52 15.77 8.86
C ASN A 272 7.46 15.13 7.81
N VAL A 273 8.30 14.20 8.25
CA VAL A 273 9.27 13.51 7.38
C VAL A 273 8.57 12.77 6.24
N LYS A 274 7.44 12.10 6.47
CA LYS A 274 6.72 11.38 5.40
C LYS A 274 6.28 12.34 4.29
N THR A 275 5.79 13.54 4.63
CA THR A 275 5.43 14.56 3.65
C THR A 275 6.66 15.01 2.86
N TYR A 276 7.79 15.26 3.53
CA TYR A 276 9.04 15.61 2.88
C TYR A 276 9.51 14.51 1.93
N VAL A 277 9.52 13.24 2.37
CA VAL A 277 9.87 12.10 1.53
C VAL A 277 9.00 12.03 0.27
N ASN A 278 7.69 12.28 0.39
CA ASN A 278 6.80 12.32 -0.78
C ASN A 278 7.18 13.43 -1.77
N THR A 279 7.71 14.58 -1.31
CA THR A 279 8.22 15.62 -2.23
C THR A 279 9.45 15.12 -2.99
N LYS A 280 10.32 14.33 -2.34
CA LYS A 280 11.50 13.75 -2.98
C LYS A 280 11.14 12.65 -3.99
N VAL A 281 10.15 11.82 -3.66
CA VAL A 281 9.61 10.84 -4.61
C VAL A 281 9.05 11.52 -5.86
N ARG A 282 8.26 12.59 -5.71
CA ARG A 282 7.76 13.38 -6.86
C ARG A 282 8.87 13.99 -7.71
N ALA A 283 9.96 14.38 -7.07
CA ALA A 283 11.15 14.93 -7.74
C ALA A 283 12.13 13.83 -8.25
N GLN A 284 11.79 12.55 -8.12
CA GLN A 284 12.64 11.40 -8.45
C GLN A 284 14.03 11.43 -7.75
N GLN A 285 14.09 11.97 -6.54
CA GLN A 285 15.30 12.06 -5.74
C GLN A 285 15.36 10.90 -4.73
N LYS A 286 16.39 10.05 -4.85
CA LYS A 286 16.64 8.97 -3.90
C LYS A 286 17.02 9.51 -2.53
N LEU A 287 16.51 8.86 -1.48
CA LEU A 287 16.87 9.20 -0.11
C LEU A 287 18.35 8.91 0.17
N ASN A 288 18.96 9.76 0.97
CA ASN A 288 20.30 9.57 1.54
C ASN A 288 20.48 10.46 2.78
N SER A 289 21.60 10.34 3.46
CA SER A 289 21.89 11.08 4.71
C SER A 289 21.88 12.61 4.55
N SER A 290 22.16 13.15 3.34
CA SER A 290 22.19 14.60 3.09
C SER A 290 20.80 15.27 3.16
N HIS A 291 19.73 14.47 3.12
CA HIS A 291 18.37 15.00 3.26
C HIS A 291 18.05 15.61 4.63
N ALA A 292 18.92 15.42 5.64
CA ALA A 292 18.73 16.02 6.96
C ALA A 292 18.60 17.54 6.88
N SER A 293 19.54 18.22 6.23
CA SER A 293 19.51 19.68 6.04
C SER A 293 18.34 20.14 5.16
N GLY A 294 18.07 19.40 4.09
CA GLY A 294 16.92 19.68 3.21
C GLY A 294 15.57 19.54 3.92
N TYR A 295 15.46 18.62 4.85
CA TYR A 295 14.26 18.48 5.69
C TYR A 295 14.10 19.67 6.65
N ILE A 296 15.18 20.10 7.30
CA ILE A 296 15.14 21.28 8.18
C ILE A 296 14.70 22.52 7.41
N GLN A 297 15.23 22.72 6.21
CA GLN A 297 14.80 23.83 5.33
C GLN A 297 13.33 23.69 4.95
N PHE A 298 12.88 22.48 4.56
CA PHE A 298 11.46 22.23 4.24
C PHE A 298 10.52 22.59 5.40
N VAL A 299 10.89 22.27 6.64
CA VAL A 299 10.12 22.66 7.82
C VAL A 299 10.10 24.17 7.97
N SER A 300 11.25 24.85 7.80
CA SER A 300 11.34 26.32 7.83
C SER A 300 10.40 26.96 6.81
N ASP A 301 10.44 26.51 5.54
CA ASP A 301 9.63 27.03 4.45
C ASP A 301 8.12 26.85 4.71
N LYS A 302 7.75 25.73 5.33
CA LYS A 302 6.36 25.47 5.74
C LYS A 302 5.88 26.44 6.80
N PHE A 303 6.71 26.75 7.79
CA PHE A 303 6.41 27.78 8.77
C PHE A 303 6.24 29.15 8.11
N ASP A 304 7.15 29.55 7.22
CA ASP A 304 7.08 30.83 6.51
C ASP A 304 5.80 30.97 5.69
N SER A 305 5.44 29.90 4.98
CA SER A 305 4.18 29.84 4.24
C SER A 305 2.95 30.03 5.13
N GLU A 306 2.95 29.47 6.33
CA GLU A 306 1.81 29.61 7.26
C GLU A 306 1.82 30.97 7.95
N ILE A 307 2.99 31.52 8.34
CA ILE A 307 3.13 32.87 8.90
C ILE A 307 2.56 33.92 7.92
N GLY A 308 2.90 33.79 6.62
CA GLY A 308 2.42 34.71 5.59
C GLY A 308 0.89 34.71 5.38
N LYS A 309 0.19 33.65 5.83
CA LYS A 309 -1.28 33.58 5.77
C LYS A 309 -1.97 34.27 6.97
N LEU A 310 -1.25 34.53 8.04
CA LEU A 310 -1.81 35.09 9.27
C LEU A 310 -2.01 36.59 9.14
N LYS A 311 -3.16 37.08 9.64
CA LYS A 311 -3.56 38.47 9.51
C LYS A 311 -3.19 39.36 10.72
N THR A 312 -2.87 38.75 11.86
CA THR A 312 -2.61 39.50 13.10
C THR A 312 -1.16 39.32 13.52
N GLU A 313 -0.52 40.40 13.92
CA GLU A 313 0.86 40.47 14.43
C GLU A 313 1.09 39.49 15.61
N LYS A 314 0.13 39.44 16.54
CA LYS A 314 0.19 38.49 17.67
C LYS A 314 0.30 37.03 17.22
N SER A 315 -0.48 36.64 16.20
CA SER A 315 -0.45 35.25 15.67
C SER A 315 0.84 34.99 14.90
N GLN A 316 1.33 35.99 14.14
CA GLN A 316 2.61 35.88 13.41
C GLN A 316 3.77 35.69 14.39
N THR A 317 3.91 36.55 15.39
CA THR A 317 4.95 36.48 16.44
C THR A 317 4.93 35.15 17.17
N ALA A 318 3.74 34.65 17.52
CA ALA A 318 3.62 33.35 18.19
C ALA A 318 4.12 32.20 17.30
N LEU A 319 3.81 32.21 15.99
CA LEU A 319 4.24 31.18 15.07
C LEU A 319 5.72 31.29 14.71
N GLU A 320 6.27 32.51 14.63
CA GLU A 320 7.71 32.79 14.47
C GLU A 320 8.52 32.22 15.65
N LYS A 321 8.06 32.46 16.88
CA LYS A 321 8.68 31.89 18.08
C LYS A 321 8.71 30.37 17.99
N ARG A 322 7.58 29.73 17.66
CA ARG A 322 7.50 28.28 17.48
C ARG A 322 8.43 27.80 16.37
N LYS A 323 8.51 28.50 15.23
CA LYS A 323 9.46 28.22 14.15
C LYS A 323 10.89 28.19 14.69
N LYS A 324 11.32 29.27 15.37
CA LYS A 324 12.66 29.39 15.92
C LYS A 324 13.02 28.22 16.86
N GLU A 325 12.13 27.90 17.79
CA GLU A 325 12.30 26.78 18.73
C GLU A 325 12.41 25.44 17.99
N THR A 326 11.52 25.19 17.01
CA THR A 326 11.50 23.97 16.21
C THR A 326 12.78 23.81 15.39
N ILE A 327 13.21 24.85 14.68
CA ILE A 327 14.42 24.82 13.83
C ILE A 327 15.68 24.65 14.68
N THR A 328 15.76 25.31 15.85
CA THR A 328 16.87 25.13 16.81
C THR A 328 16.95 23.66 17.27
N LEU A 329 15.81 23.05 17.61
CA LEU A 329 15.75 21.65 18.01
C LEU A 329 16.16 20.72 16.87
N LEU A 330 15.65 20.94 15.64
CA LEU A 330 16.01 20.11 14.48
C LEU A 330 17.51 20.21 14.15
N ASN A 331 18.09 21.40 14.22
CA ASN A 331 19.54 21.62 14.01
C ASN A 331 20.36 20.84 15.06
N SER A 332 19.95 20.86 16.34
CA SER A 332 20.65 20.09 17.40
C SER A 332 20.53 18.57 17.18
N HIS A 333 19.57 18.11 16.36
CA HIS A 333 19.35 16.70 16.02
C HIS A 333 19.78 16.35 14.58
N GLN A 334 20.55 17.20 13.90
CA GLN A 334 20.93 17.00 12.49
C GLN A 334 21.60 15.65 12.23
N GLN A 335 22.47 15.19 13.13
CA GLN A 335 23.13 13.89 13.01
C GLN A 335 22.12 12.72 13.17
N LEU A 336 21.16 12.86 14.07
CA LEU A 336 20.07 11.89 14.20
C LEU A 336 19.25 11.82 12.90
N LEU A 337 18.88 12.96 12.33
CA LEU A 337 18.16 13.04 11.06
C LEU A 337 18.95 12.39 9.92
N SER A 338 20.25 12.66 9.82
CA SER A 338 21.13 12.01 8.84
C SER A 338 21.12 10.48 8.98
N ASN A 339 21.17 9.97 10.21
CA ASN A 339 21.12 8.54 10.48
C ASN A 339 19.73 7.94 10.16
N ILE A 340 18.64 8.66 10.42
CA ILE A 340 17.27 8.22 10.06
C ILE A 340 17.15 8.12 8.54
N PHE A 341 17.54 9.14 7.78
CA PHE A 341 17.48 9.10 6.32
C PHE A 341 18.41 8.03 5.72
N ALA A 342 19.61 7.84 6.27
CA ALA A 342 20.50 6.76 5.85
C ALA A 342 19.91 5.37 6.14
N PHE A 343 19.26 5.21 7.30
CA PHE A 343 18.54 3.99 7.65
C PHE A 343 17.41 3.71 6.65
N MET A 344 16.53 4.70 6.41
CA MET A 344 15.42 4.57 5.47
C MET A 344 15.92 4.23 4.05
N ALA A 345 16.98 4.88 3.59
CA ALA A 345 17.59 4.61 2.29
C ALA A 345 18.07 3.15 2.17
N GLY A 346 18.78 2.64 3.18
CA GLY A 346 19.24 1.25 3.17
C GLY A 346 18.11 0.23 3.23
N ILE A 347 17.01 0.52 3.94
CA ILE A 347 15.80 -0.30 3.93
C ILE A 347 15.18 -0.30 2.52
N VAL A 348 15.12 0.85 1.85
CA VAL A 348 14.62 0.96 0.46
C VAL A 348 15.50 0.14 -0.49
N ASP A 349 16.82 0.21 -0.38
CA ASP A 349 17.73 -0.55 -1.24
C ASP A 349 17.54 -2.07 -1.08
N ALA A 350 17.47 -2.56 0.16
CA ALA A 350 17.21 -3.98 0.42
C ALA A 350 15.83 -4.42 -0.08
N LYS A 351 14.80 -3.60 0.16
CA LYS A 351 13.44 -3.82 -0.32
C LYS A 351 13.39 -3.92 -1.85
N ASN A 352 14.03 -2.98 -2.56
CA ASN A 352 13.99 -2.94 -4.01
C ASN A 352 14.69 -4.15 -4.65
N MET A 353 15.77 -4.67 -4.05
CA MET A 353 16.36 -5.93 -4.51
C MET A 353 15.38 -7.10 -4.42
N ILE A 354 14.60 -7.17 -3.33
CA ILE A 354 13.57 -8.20 -3.16
C ILE A 354 12.46 -8.02 -4.22
N ILE A 355 11.96 -6.80 -4.39
CA ILE A 355 10.93 -6.46 -5.39
C ILE A 355 11.40 -6.84 -6.79
N ASN A 356 12.62 -6.49 -7.17
CA ASN A 356 13.18 -6.81 -8.49
C ASN A 356 13.22 -8.32 -8.73
N LYS A 357 13.56 -9.11 -7.71
CA LYS A 357 13.53 -10.57 -7.82
C LYS A 357 12.11 -11.10 -8.00
N LEU A 358 11.15 -10.59 -7.24
CA LEU A 358 9.74 -10.98 -7.36
C LEU A 358 9.16 -10.59 -8.73
N ASN A 359 9.57 -9.45 -9.28
CA ASN A 359 9.15 -8.98 -10.60
C ASN A 359 9.69 -9.83 -11.76
N SER A 360 10.69 -10.66 -11.53
CA SER A 360 11.21 -11.58 -12.57
C SER A 360 10.20 -12.67 -12.94
N VAL A 361 9.14 -12.86 -12.11
CA VAL A 361 8.08 -13.84 -12.35
C VAL A 361 6.78 -13.09 -12.69
N LYS A 362 6.43 -13.01 -13.97
CA LYS A 362 5.24 -12.28 -14.44
C LYS A 362 4.16 -13.24 -14.94
N SER A 363 2.91 -13.04 -14.48
CA SER A 363 1.73 -13.74 -15.01
C SER A 363 0.85 -12.86 -15.95
N LEU A 364 0.91 -11.55 -15.79
CA LEU A 364 0.18 -10.55 -16.58
C LEU A 364 1.12 -9.43 -17.02
N GLY A 365 0.90 -8.90 -18.23
CA GLY A 365 1.55 -7.67 -18.65
C GLY A 365 0.99 -6.47 -17.87
N THR A 366 1.88 -5.65 -17.34
CA THR A 366 1.53 -4.41 -16.63
C THR A 366 2.17 -3.23 -17.34
N PHE A 367 1.39 -2.18 -17.61
CA PHE A 367 1.79 -1.03 -18.40
C PHE A 367 1.27 0.27 -17.78
N ILE A 368 1.89 1.37 -18.15
CA ILE A 368 1.37 2.72 -17.94
C ILE A 368 1.00 3.28 -19.30
N ARG A 369 -0.18 3.90 -19.40
CA ARG A 369 -0.57 4.64 -20.59
C ARG A 369 0.15 5.98 -20.62
N THR A 370 0.79 6.29 -21.73
CA THR A 370 1.51 7.54 -21.98
C THR A 370 0.97 8.22 -23.25
N SER A 371 1.34 9.47 -23.51
CA SER A 371 1.02 10.16 -24.76
C SER A 371 1.51 9.42 -26.01
N ASN A 372 2.56 8.61 -25.89
CA ASN A 372 3.22 7.90 -26.99
C ASN A 372 2.87 6.39 -27.02
N GLY A 373 1.80 5.95 -26.32
CA GLY A 373 1.39 4.55 -26.24
C GLY A 373 1.57 3.95 -24.85
N PHE A 374 2.06 2.73 -24.78
CA PHE A 374 2.20 1.98 -23.54
C PHE A 374 3.67 1.83 -23.15
N LYS A 375 3.97 2.04 -21.87
CA LYS A 375 5.27 1.77 -21.27
C LYS A 375 5.15 0.63 -20.27
N VAL A 376 5.99 -0.39 -20.37
CA VAL A 376 6.06 -1.48 -19.39
C VAL A 376 6.33 -0.91 -18.01
N THR A 377 5.57 -1.34 -17.01
CA THR A 377 5.79 -1.00 -15.61
C THR A 377 5.79 -2.26 -14.75
N THR A 378 6.23 -2.12 -13.50
CA THR A 378 6.08 -3.18 -12.51
C THR A 378 4.66 -3.17 -11.93
N PRO A 379 4.15 -4.28 -11.32
CA PRO A 379 2.95 -4.24 -10.51
C PRO A 379 3.10 -3.19 -9.39
N GLU A 380 1.99 -2.77 -8.77
CA GLU A 380 2.04 -1.80 -7.67
C GLU A 380 3.06 -2.19 -6.58
N GLY A 381 3.22 -3.47 -6.35
CA GLY A 381 4.18 -4.04 -5.41
C GLY A 381 3.65 -5.35 -4.82
N TYR A 382 4.11 -5.62 -3.61
CA TYR A 382 3.78 -6.83 -2.89
C TYR A 382 3.35 -6.50 -1.47
N VAL A 383 2.56 -7.37 -0.86
CA VAL A 383 2.31 -7.38 0.57
C VAL A 383 2.90 -8.67 1.11
N ALA A 384 3.80 -8.53 2.04
CA ALA A 384 4.40 -9.66 2.74
C ALA A 384 3.75 -9.82 4.11
N ILE A 385 3.38 -11.04 4.46
CA ILE A 385 2.57 -11.36 5.64
C ILE A 385 3.35 -12.37 6.49
N ASP A 386 3.60 -12.02 7.75
CA ASP A 386 4.14 -12.96 8.74
C ASP A 386 3.02 -13.89 9.23
N ARG A 387 3.11 -15.18 8.91
CA ARG A 387 2.13 -16.19 9.33
C ARG A 387 2.02 -16.37 10.84
N VAL A 388 3.10 -16.13 11.56
CA VAL A 388 3.13 -16.31 13.03
C VAL A 388 2.60 -15.07 13.74
N GLY A 389 2.97 -13.88 13.26
CA GLY A 389 2.59 -12.60 13.86
C GLY A 389 1.30 -11.99 13.30
N GLY A 390 0.84 -12.43 12.12
CA GLY A 390 -0.32 -11.85 11.43
C GLY A 390 -0.10 -10.42 10.93
N ASN A 391 1.16 -9.96 10.86
CA ASN A 391 1.51 -8.61 10.42
C ASN A 391 1.69 -8.58 8.90
N ALA A 392 1.25 -7.50 8.28
CA ALA A 392 1.42 -7.29 6.85
C ALA A 392 2.20 -6.01 6.59
N VAL A 393 3.13 -6.06 5.66
CA VAL A 393 3.98 -4.92 5.28
C VAL A 393 3.92 -4.72 3.78
N LYS A 394 3.80 -3.48 3.37
CA LYS A 394 3.75 -3.08 1.97
C LYS A 394 5.18 -2.94 1.41
N LEU A 395 5.46 -3.71 0.36
CA LEU A 395 6.69 -3.65 -0.43
C LEU A 395 6.37 -3.02 -1.78
N VAL A 396 6.56 -1.73 -1.90
CA VAL A 396 6.31 -0.95 -3.13
C VAL A 396 7.55 -0.15 -3.47
N ASP A 397 7.97 -0.18 -4.73
CA ASP A 397 8.96 0.78 -5.21
C ASP A 397 8.33 2.17 -5.31
N ARG A 398 8.61 3.03 -4.33
CA ARG A 398 8.08 4.39 -4.29
C ARG A 398 8.55 5.24 -5.45
N MET A 399 9.77 5.02 -5.93
CA MET A 399 10.34 5.82 -7.01
C MET A 399 9.68 5.51 -8.35
N GLU A 400 9.21 4.30 -8.53
CA GLU A 400 8.48 3.91 -9.73
C GLU A 400 6.97 4.07 -9.53
N PHE A 401 6.36 3.32 -8.62
CA PHE A 401 4.90 3.28 -8.48
C PHE A 401 4.32 4.54 -7.88
N SER A 402 4.87 5.04 -6.75
CA SER A 402 4.30 6.24 -6.13
C SER A 402 4.51 7.48 -6.99
N PHE A 403 5.63 7.57 -7.72
CA PHE A 403 5.84 8.62 -8.70
C PHE A 403 4.79 8.55 -9.81
N ASN A 404 4.58 7.37 -10.41
CA ASN A 404 3.58 7.16 -11.44
C ASN A 404 2.17 7.49 -10.92
N ASN A 405 1.84 7.09 -9.69
CA ASN A 405 0.55 7.42 -9.07
C ASN A 405 0.34 8.92 -8.84
N PHE A 406 1.42 9.69 -8.70
CA PHE A 406 1.35 11.15 -8.59
C PHE A 406 1.28 11.88 -9.93
N THR A 407 1.74 11.26 -11.02
CA THR A 407 1.98 11.93 -12.32
C THR A 407 1.21 11.34 -13.48
N ALA A 408 0.82 10.05 -13.42
CA ALA A 408 0.10 9.40 -14.50
C ALA A 408 -1.38 9.84 -14.57
N ILE A 409 -1.93 9.85 -15.80
CA ILE A 409 -3.35 10.06 -16.05
C ILE A 409 -4.13 8.87 -15.48
N LYS A 410 -5.09 9.12 -14.61
CA LYS A 410 -5.92 8.10 -14.00
C LYS A 410 -7.18 7.85 -14.81
N ALA A 411 -7.75 6.65 -14.66
CA ALA A 411 -8.95 6.26 -15.41
C ALA A 411 -10.16 7.18 -15.17
N TRP A 412 -10.21 7.84 -14.01
CA TRP A 412 -11.29 8.79 -13.67
C TRP A 412 -11.00 10.24 -14.07
N ASP A 413 -9.83 10.54 -14.62
CA ASP A 413 -9.47 11.87 -15.12
C ASP A 413 -9.86 12.04 -16.61
N LYS A 414 -10.50 10.99 -17.20
CA LYS A 414 -10.99 10.96 -18.59
C LYS A 414 -12.43 11.46 -18.72
#